data_4193774db9b176ee77ef2de60119f92f
#
_entry.id   4193774db9b176ee77ef2de60119f92f
#
_cell.length_a   1.000
_cell.length_b   1.000
_cell.length_c   1.000
_cell.angle_alpha   90.00
_cell.angle_beta   90.00
_cell.angle_gamma   90.00
#
_symmetry.space_group_name_H-M   'P 1'
#
loop_
_entity.id
_entity.type
_entity.pdbx_description
1 polymer ?
#
loop_
_entity_poly.entity_id
_entity_poly.type
_entity_poly.pdbx_seq_one_letter_code
_entity_poly.pdbx_strand_id
1 'polypeptide(L)'
;MELQGKKVLVFGSGKSGIGASDLLAKVGAFPVIYDGNAETDKDAVVHKTDGTYPVTVYAGELPKEVQDSLDLVVLSPGVPTDLPLVKSFYEQGLPVWGEVELAYRVGDGEVLAITGTNGKTTTTALLGKIMQDARESVFVVGNIGIPYTSKALEMKQNSVTVAEISSFQLETIDEFAPKVSAILNITEDHLNRHHTMEEYIRVKELITENQGTEDVCVLNYEDEVLREFGKHLTPRVVYFSSGRKLDEGIYLDGNKIILKDGEKEIEVVKTEDLKLLGKHNFENVMAAVAMAYYDGVSLDSIRKSICEFTAVAHRIEYVTEKKGVVYYNDSKGTNPDAAIKGIQAMNRPTLLIGGGYDKQSGYDEWIEAFDGKVRYLVLIGQTKEKIKEAAEKHGFHDIILCEDLKEAVKVCEEKAQPGDAVLLSPACASWGQFDNYEQRGDMFKEYVRNL
;
A
#
# COMPACT_ATOMS: atom_id res chain seq x y z
N MET A 1 -17.83 -22.80 -5.00
CA MET A 1 -19.15 -22.96 -4.28
C MET A 1 -20.15 -21.99 -4.91
N GLU A 2 -21.37 -22.43 -5.21
CA GLU A 2 -22.45 -21.54 -5.64
C GLU A 2 -23.00 -20.76 -4.44
N LEU A 3 -23.10 -19.45 -4.54
CA LEU A 3 -23.49 -18.56 -3.43
C LEU A 3 -24.99 -18.30 -3.35
N GLN A 4 -25.73 -18.49 -4.45
CA GLN A 4 -27.16 -18.23 -4.51
C GLN A 4 -27.93 -19.07 -3.47
N GLY A 5 -28.75 -18.40 -2.66
CA GLY A 5 -29.55 -19.03 -1.60
C GLY A 5 -28.77 -19.38 -0.33
N LYS A 6 -27.47 -19.15 -0.28
CA LYS A 6 -26.62 -19.44 0.88
C LYS A 6 -26.77 -18.41 1.97
N LYS A 7 -26.81 -18.83 3.22
CA LYS A 7 -26.77 -17.97 4.39
C LYS A 7 -25.32 -17.76 4.82
N VAL A 8 -24.83 -16.53 4.72
CA VAL A 8 -23.41 -16.20 4.87
C VAL A 8 -23.21 -15.23 6.02
N LEU A 9 -22.38 -15.61 7.00
CA LEU A 9 -21.95 -14.70 8.04
C LEU A 9 -20.85 -13.77 7.49
N VAL A 10 -21.05 -12.47 7.61
CA VAL A 10 -20.00 -11.47 7.38
C VAL A 10 -19.51 -11.00 8.74
N PHE A 11 -18.33 -11.41 9.15
CA PHE A 11 -17.75 -11.06 10.44
C PHE A 11 -16.89 -9.80 10.32
N GLY A 12 -17.34 -8.73 10.92
CA GLY A 12 -16.78 -7.38 10.88
C GLY A 12 -17.67 -6.40 10.12
N SER A 13 -17.95 -5.24 10.73
CA SER A 13 -18.85 -4.19 10.23
C SER A 13 -18.14 -3.00 9.60
N GLY A 14 -16.83 -3.13 9.28
CA GLY A 14 -16.03 -2.13 8.58
C GLY A 14 -16.27 -2.11 7.07
N LYS A 15 -15.51 -1.30 6.34
CA LYS A 15 -15.64 -1.15 4.87
C LYS A 15 -15.60 -2.48 4.11
N SER A 16 -14.66 -3.38 4.45
CA SER A 16 -14.55 -4.70 3.81
C SER A 16 -15.77 -5.57 4.08
N GLY A 17 -16.28 -5.58 5.33
CA GLY A 17 -17.47 -6.35 5.68
C GLY A 17 -18.73 -5.83 4.99
N ILE A 18 -18.93 -4.51 4.94
CA ILE A 18 -20.05 -3.92 4.21
C ILE A 18 -19.97 -4.27 2.72
N GLY A 19 -18.79 -4.11 2.10
CA GLY A 19 -18.60 -4.48 0.69
C GLY A 19 -18.84 -5.96 0.41
N ALA A 20 -18.44 -6.84 1.33
CA ALA A 20 -18.72 -8.28 1.23
C ALA A 20 -20.23 -8.57 1.36
N SER A 21 -20.93 -7.91 2.31
CA SER A 21 -22.38 -8.05 2.48
C SER A 21 -23.16 -7.62 1.24
N ASP A 22 -22.80 -6.44 0.68
CA ASP A 22 -23.43 -5.93 -0.55
C ASP A 22 -23.18 -6.85 -1.74
N LEU A 23 -21.97 -7.39 -1.89
CA LEU A 23 -21.63 -8.33 -2.95
C LEU A 23 -22.44 -9.62 -2.82
N LEU A 24 -22.47 -10.21 -1.62
CA LEU A 24 -23.23 -11.44 -1.33
C LEU A 24 -24.72 -11.29 -1.66
N ALA A 25 -25.33 -10.19 -1.26
CA ALA A 25 -26.71 -9.91 -1.58
C ALA A 25 -26.96 -9.82 -3.09
N LYS A 26 -26.08 -9.17 -3.84
CA LYS A 26 -26.17 -9.02 -5.29
C LYS A 26 -26.02 -10.35 -6.06
N VAL A 27 -25.30 -11.32 -5.50
CA VAL A 27 -25.20 -12.67 -6.07
C VAL A 27 -26.26 -13.62 -5.54
N GLY A 28 -27.27 -13.12 -4.81
CA GLY A 28 -28.43 -13.90 -4.34
C GLY A 28 -28.18 -14.72 -3.07
N ALA A 29 -27.13 -14.43 -2.32
CA ALA A 29 -26.93 -14.96 -0.98
C ALA A 29 -27.70 -14.16 0.07
N PHE A 30 -27.81 -14.70 1.29
CA PHE A 30 -28.42 -14.05 2.45
C PHE A 30 -27.35 -13.65 3.47
N PRO A 31 -26.77 -12.43 3.38
CA PRO A 31 -25.75 -12.00 4.32
C PRO A 31 -26.33 -11.69 5.70
N VAL A 32 -25.57 -12.07 6.73
CA VAL A 32 -25.80 -11.72 8.13
C VAL A 32 -24.52 -11.04 8.62
N ILE A 33 -24.60 -9.79 9.02
CA ILE A 33 -23.43 -9.07 9.55
C ILE A 33 -23.31 -9.33 11.05
N TYR A 34 -22.10 -9.64 11.49
CA TYR A 34 -21.77 -9.80 12.91
C TYR A 34 -20.55 -8.95 13.28
N ASP A 35 -20.65 -8.26 14.40
CA ASP A 35 -19.52 -7.53 14.99
C ASP A 35 -19.34 -7.99 16.45
N GLY A 36 -18.12 -8.36 16.84
CA GLY A 36 -17.81 -8.81 18.17
C GLY A 36 -17.91 -7.72 19.26
N ASN A 37 -17.94 -6.43 18.84
CA ASN A 37 -18.12 -5.32 19.77
C ASN A 37 -19.60 -5.13 20.09
N ALA A 38 -19.98 -5.35 21.36
CA ALA A 38 -21.37 -5.19 21.82
C ALA A 38 -21.90 -3.75 21.69
N GLU A 39 -21.03 -2.75 21.68
CA GLU A 39 -21.39 -1.33 21.53
C GLU A 39 -21.58 -0.90 20.06
N THR A 40 -21.46 -1.82 19.10
CA THR A 40 -21.65 -1.51 17.69
C THR A 40 -23.09 -1.07 17.43
N ASP A 41 -23.25 0.15 16.88
CA ASP A 41 -24.53 0.69 16.46
C ASP A 41 -25.01 -0.06 15.20
N LYS A 42 -26.00 -0.95 15.40
CA LYS A 42 -26.55 -1.81 14.35
C LYS A 42 -27.26 -0.99 13.25
N ASP A 43 -27.95 0.07 13.62
CA ASP A 43 -28.66 0.91 12.66
C ASP A 43 -27.67 1.70 11.78
N ALA A 44 -26.59 2.18 12.38
CA ALA A 44 -25.50 2.81 11.63
C ALA A 44 -24.79 1.83 10.70
N VAL A 45 -24.70 0.53 11.04
CA VAL A 45 -24.15 -0.50 10.14
C VAL A 45 -25.10 -0.75 8.98
N VAL A 46 -26.41 -0.90 9.24
CA VAL A 46 -27.44 -1.05 8.17
C VAL A 46 -27.41 0.14 7.21
N HIS A 47 -27.28 1.36 7.70
CA HIS A 47 -27.20 2.57 6.86
C HIS A 47 -25.95 2.67 5.98
N LYS A 48 -24.91 1.88 6.26
CA LYS A 48 -23.69 1.80 5.43
C LYS A 48 -23.79 0.81 4.27
N THR A 49 -24.75 -0.11 4.31
CA THR A 49 -25.03 -1.01 3.17
C THR A 49 -25.69 -0.23 2.04
N ASP A 50 -25.73 -0.80 0.83
CA ASP A 50 -26.34 -0.14 -0.33
C ASP A 50 -27.88 0.00 -0.25
N GLY A 51 -28.51 -0.56 0.79
CA GLY A 51 -29.95 -0.41 1.08
C GLY A 51 -30.86 -1.17 0.13
N THR A 52 -30.33 -1.98 -0.77
CA THR A 52 -31.12 -2.71 -1.79
C THR A 52 -31.64 -4.08 -1.31
N TYR A 53 -31.22 -4.53 -0.13
CA TYR A 53 -31.58 -5.83 0.45
C TYR A 53 -31.79 -5.70 1.97
N PRO A 54 -32.60 -6.62 2.56
CA PRO A 54 -32.72 -6.70 4.02
C PRO A 54 -31.41 -7.27 4.60
N VAL A 55 -30.86 -6.58 5.59
CA VAL A 55 -29.69 -7.05 6.33
C VAL A 55 -30.00 -7.22 7.82
N THR A 56 -29.56 -8.34 8.40
CA THR A 56 -29.61 -8.56 9.85
C THR A 56 -28.22 -8.33 10.43
N VAL A 57 -28.14 -7.52 11.50
CA VAL A 57 -26.88 -7.19 12.19
C VAL A 57 -26.93 -7.70 13.62
N TYR A 58 -25.92 -8.47 14.02
CA TYR A 58 -25.67 -8.89 15.40
C TYR A 58 -24.43 -8.17 15.95
N ALA A 59 -24.47 -7.80 17.24
CA ALA A 59 -23.37 -7.13 17.91
C ALA A 59 -23.13 -7.79 19.28
N GLY A 60 -21.87 -8.08 19.58
CA GLY A 60 -21.42 -8.73 20.83
C GLY A 60 -21.69 -10.22 20.86
N GLU A 61 -22.93 -10.65 20.79
CA GLU A 61 -23.33 -12.06 20.83
C GLU A 61 -23.97 -12.50 19.50
N LEU A 62 -23.53 -13.65 18.99
CA LEU A 62 -24.12 -14.31 17.83
C LEU A 62 -24.95 -15.53 18.30
N PRO A 63 -26.29 -15.54 18.15
CA PRO A 63 -27.13 -16.62 18.62
C PRO A 63 -26.73 -17.97 18.01
N LYS A 64 -26.80 -19.04 18.81
CA LYS A 64 -26.41 -20.38 18.37
C LYS A 64 -27.22 -20.88 17.19
N GLU A 65 -28.52 -20.57 17.13
CA GLU A 65 -29.41 -20.93 16.01
C GLU A 65 -28.98 -20.27 14.70
N VAL A 66 -28.39 -19.06 14.78
CA VAL A 66 -27.81 -18.39 13.60
C VAL A 66 -26.55 -19.11 13.18
N GLN A 67 -25.63 -19.41 14.14
CA GLN A 67 -24.39 -20.13 13.85
C GLN A 67 -24.66 -21.47 13.16
N ASP A 68 -25.60 -22.25 13.67
CA ASP A 68 -25.94 -23.59 13.17
C ASP A 68 -26.64 -23.56 11.80
N SER A 69 -27.08 -22.39 11.34
CA SER A 69 -27.77 -22.20 10.05
C SER A 69 -26.89 -21.63 8.93
N LEU A 70 -25.60 -21.42 9.21
CA LEU A 70 -24.67 -20.82 8.24
C LEU A 70 -24.18 -21.85 7.22
N ASP A 71 -23.99 -21.40 5.99
CA ASP A 71 -23.36 -22.17 4.91
C ASP A 71 -21.89 -21.75 4.68
N LEU A 72 -21.53 -20.50 5.08
CA LEU A 72 -20.22 -19.90 4.82
C LEU A 72 -19.99 -18.75 5.82
N VAL A 73 -18.73 -18.52 6.15
CA VAL A 73 -18.29 -17.33 6.90
C VAL A 73 -17.34 -16.51 6.02
N VAL A 74 -17.53 -15.19 5.97
CA VAL A 74 -16.61 -14.24 5.33
C VAL A 74 -16.04 -13.33 6.41
N LEU A 75 -14.72 -13.37 6.59
CA LEU A 75 -14.03 -12.56 7.58
C LEU A 75 -13.52 -11.24 6.97
N SER A 76 -13.77 -10.15 7.68
CA SER A 76 -13.04 -8.91 7.41
C SER A 76 -11.58 -9.05 7.87
N PRO A 77 -10.59 -8.40 7.20
CA PRO A 77 -9.16 -8.57 7.52
C PRO A 77 -8.79 -8.24 8.96
N GLY A 78 -9.56 -7.34 9.60
CA GLY A 78 -9.36 -6.97 11.00
C GLY A 78 -9.79 -8.03 12.03
N VAL A 79 -10.53 -9.07 11.60
CA VAL A 79 -11.00 -10.14 12.51
C VAL A 79 -9.91 -11.21 12.62
N PRO A 80 -9.38 -11.50 13.84
CA PRO A 80 -8.39 -12.55 14.02
C PRO A 80 -8.94 -13.94 13.73
N THR A 81 -8.16 -14.74 12.99
CA THR A 81 -8.52 -16.12 12.65
C THR A 81 -8.43 -17.07 13.86
N ASP A 82 -7.68 -16.68 14.89
CA ASP A 82 -7.48 -17.44 16.12
C ASP A 82 -8.57 -17.20 17.21
N LEU A 83 -9.56 -16.33 16.93
CA LEU A 83 -10.68 -16.13 17.83
C LEU A 83 -11.44 -17.45 18.09
N PRO A 84 -11.88 -17.72 19.33
CA PRO A 84 -12.61 -18.95 19.66
C PRO A 84 -13.81 -19.22 18.74
N LEU A 85 -14.58 -18.18 18.39
CA LEU A 85 -15.73 -18.31 17.50
C LEU A 85 -15.29 -18.70 16.07
N VAL A 86 -14.21 -18.13 15.54
CA VAL A 86 -13.69 -18.46 14.21
C VAL A 86 -13.16 -19.89 14.18
N LYS A 87 -12.40 -20.30 15.21
CA LYS A 87 -11.93 -21.68 15.37
C LYS A 87 -13.09 -22.68 15.39
N SER A 88 -14.19 -22.34 16.09
CA SER A 88 -15.36 -23.21 16.13
C SER A 88 -16.01 -23.43 14.76
N PHE A 89 -15.94 -22.46 13.84
CA PHE A 89 -16.41 -22.63 12.46
C PHE A 89 -15.53 -23.61 11.67
N TYR A 90 -14.20 -23.48 11.79
CA TYR A 90 -13.27 -24.46 11.19
C TYR A 90 -13.46 -25.88 11.73
N GLU A 91 -13.66 -26.02 13.05
CA GLU A 91 -13.91 -27.32 13.70
C GLU A 91 -15.22 -27.96 13.23
N GLN A 92 -16.22 -27.18 12.89
CA GLN A 92 -17.50 -27.63 12.31
C GLN A 92 -17.40 -27.94 10.82
N GLY A 93 -16.24 -27.70 10.17
CA GLY A 93 -16.06 -27.87 8.72
C GLY A 93 -16.78 -26.81 7.88
N LEU A 94 -17.18 -25.69 8.49
CA LEU A 94 -17.80 -24.58 7.79
C LEU A 94 -16.71 -23.84 7.00
N PRO A 95 -16.90 -23.57 5.69
CA PRO A 95 -15.96 -22.78 4.90
C PRO A 95 -15.81 -21.37 5.51
N VAL A 96 -14.55 -20.91 5.61
CA VAL A 96 -14.22 -19.57 6.11
C VAL A 96 -13.33 -18.88 5.07
N TRP A 97 -13.86 -17.88 4.43
CA TRP A 97 -13.17 -17.07 3.41
C TRP A 97 -12.85 -15.67 3.92
N GLY A 98 -11.86 -15.02 3.30
CA GLY A 98 -11.68 -13.59 3.39
C GLY A 98 -12.48 -12.85 2.33
N GLU A 99 -12.51 -11.53 2.45
CA GLU A 99 -13.17 -10.68 1.45
C GLU A 99 -12.48 -10.74 0.07
N VAL A 100 -11.17 -11.00 0.05
CA VAL A 100 -10.40 -11.19 -1.19
C VAL A 100 -10.81 -12.47 -1.89
N GLU A 101 -10.93 -13.58 -1.16
CA GLU A 101 -11.40 -14.87 -1.70
C GLU A 101 -12.80 -14.74 -2.26
N LEU A 102 -13.73 -14.10 -1.52
CA LEU A 102 -15.08 -13.86 -1.99
C LEU A 102 -15.09 -13.05 -3.30
N ALA A 103 -14.31 -11.97 -3.35
CA ALA A 103 -14.24 -11.13 -4.53
C ALA A 103 -13.63 -11.85 -5.75
N TYR A 104 -12.58 -12.65 -5.52
CA TYR A 104 -11.93 -13.46 -6.54
C TYR A 104 -12.90 -14.49 -7.16
N ARG A 105 -13.69 -15.16 -6.31
CA ARG A 105 -14.67 -16.17 -6.77
C ARG A 105 -15.88 -15.61 -7.51
N VAL A 106 -16.19 -14.34 -7.29
CA VAL A 106 -17.32 -13.65 -7.96
C VAL A 106 -16.85 -12.86 -9.17
N GLY A 107 -15.67 -12.30 -9.12
CA GLY A 107 -15.08 -11.55 -10.22
C GLY A 107 -14.59 -12.46 -11.34
N ASP A 108 -14.22 -11.85 -12.45
CA ASP A 108 -13.68 -12.54 -13.63
C ASP A 108 -12.45 -11.78 -14.16
N GLY A 109 -11.66 -12.41 -15.01
CA GLY A 109 -10.45 -11.84 -15.59
C GLY A 109 -9.16 -12.21 -14.85
N GLU A 110 -8.07 -11.54 -15.22
CA GLU A 110 -6.75 -11.80 -14.69
C GLU A 110 -6.47 -10.99 -13.42
N VAL A 111 -5.74 -11.59 -12.46
CA VAL A 111 -5.36 -10.91 -11.21
C VAL A 111 -3.84 -10.78 -11.13
N LEU A 112 -3.37 -9.57 -10.88
CA LEU A 112 -1.99 -9.24 -10.55
C LEU A 112 -1.95 -8.80 -9.08
N ALA A 113 -1.31 -9.59 -8.20
CA ALA A 113 -1.39 -9.39 -6.75
C ALA A 113 -0.05 -9.02 -6.14
N ILE A 114 -0.06 -8.05 -5.24
CA ILE A 114 1.15 -7.51 -4.61
C ILE A 114 1.04 -7.59 -3.10
N THR A 115 2.02 -8.23 -2.46
CA THR A 115 2.20 -8.21 -1.00
C THR A 115 3.64 -7.82 -0.62
N GLY A 116 3.91 -7.78 0.65
CA GLY A 116 5.19 -7.43 1.25
C GLY A 116 5.00 -6.61 2.53
N THR A 117 6.06 -6.34 3.26
CA THR A 117 5.98 -5.44 4.43
C THR A 117 5.86 -3.99 3.96
N ASN A 118 6.75 -3.55 3.08
CA ASN A 118 6.83 -2.18 2.57
C ASN A 118 6.71 -2.14 1.04
N GLY A 119 6.33 -0.96 0.50
CA GLY A 119 6.31 -0.72 -0.96
C GLY A 119 5.01 -1.11 -1.66
N LYS A 120 4.13 -1.92 -1.06
CA LYS A 120 2.88 -2.41 -1.66
C LYS A 120 2.09 -1.32 -2.39
N THR A 121 1.74 -0.25 -1.68
CA THR A 121 0.90 0.85 -2.19
C THR A 121 1.51 1.52 -3.43
N THR A 122 2.82 1.82 -3.39
CA THR A 122 3.51 2.44 -4.50
C THR A 122 3.58 1.51 -5.70
N THR A 123 3.93 0.24 -5.48
CA THR A 123 4.00 -0.77 -6.55
C THR A 123 2.63 -1.02 -7.18
N THR A 124 1.57 -1.15 -6.35
CA THR A 124 0.20 -1.35 -6.82
C THR A 124 -0.30 -0.16 -7.63
N ALA A 125 -0.05 1.07 -7.18
CA ALA A 125 -0.46 2.27 -7.90
C ALA A 125 0.30 2.42 -9.23
N LEU A 126 1.61 2.15 -9.22
CA LEU A 126 2.42 2.19 -10.45
C LEU A 126 2.02 1.10 -11.44
N LEU A 127 1.86 -0.14 -10.98
CA LEU A 127 1.38 -1.23 -11.83
C LEU A 127 -0.02 -0.94 -12.34
N GLY A 128 -0.91 -0.41 -11.50
CA GLY A 128 -2.24 0.05 -11.92
C GLY A 128 -2.18 1.07 -13.06
N LYS A 129 -1.28 2.08 -12.97
CA LYS A 129 -1.06 3.06 -14.04
C LYS A 129 -0.56 2.39 -15.33
N ILE A 130 0.43 1.49 -15.23
CA ILE A 130 0.97 0.78 -16.41
C ILE A 130 -0.14 -0.03 -17.09
N MET A 131 -0.95 -0.75 -16.30
CA MET A 131 -2.04 -1.56 -16.84
C MET A 131 -3.14 -0.70 -17.44
N GLN A 132 -3.55 0.41 -16.80
CA GLN A 132 -4.54 1.37 -17.33
C GLN A 132 -4.11 2.02 -18.64
N ASP A 133 -2.82 2.26 -18.83
CA ASP A 133 -2.30 2.79 -20.10
C ASP A 133 -2.25 1.71 -21.20
N ALA A 134 -2.23 0.43 -20.83
CA ALA A 134 -2.06 -0.70 -21.76
C ALA A 134 -3.32 -1.52 -22.02
N ARG A 135 -4.34 -1.47 -21.17
CA ARG A 135 -5.55 -2.30 -21.18
C ARG A 135 -6.80 -1.44 -21.03
N GLU A 136 -7.93 -1.88 -21.60
CA GLU A 136 -9.19 -1.12 -21.57
C GLU A 136 -9.97 -1.26 -20.26
N SER A 137 -9.84 -2.40 -19.56
CA SER A 137 -10.59 -2.70 -18.33
C SER A 137 -9.62 -3.07 -17.22
N VAL A 138 -9.35 -2.13 -16.31
CA VAL A 138 -8.40 -2.30 -15.21
C VAL A 138 -9.02 -1.83 -13.91
N PHE A 139 -8.92 -2.67 -12.88
CA PHE A 139 -9.37 -2.40 -11.54
C PHE A 139 -8.19 -2.40 -10.57
N VAL A 140 -8.00 -1.31 -9.83
CA VAL A 140 -6.99 -1.20 -8.76
C VAL A 140 -7.71 -1.27 -7.42
N VAL A 141 -7.49 -2.33 -6.67
CA VAL A 141 -8.32 -2.70 -5.50
C VAL A 141 -7.49 -3.29 -4.36
N GLY A 142 -8.14 -3.59 -3.24
CA GLY A 142 -7.60 -4.38 -2.14
C GLY A 142 -7.37 -3.59 -0.86
N ASN A 143 -6.24 -3.82 -0.20
CA ASN A 143 -5.91 -3.23 1.11
C ASN A 143 -5.89 -1.70 1.14
N ILE A 144 -5.73 -1.05 0.00
CA ILE A 144 -5.83 0.40 -0.17
C ILE A 144 -6.95 0.78 -1.14
N GLY A 145 -7.52 1.96 -0.87
CA GLY A 145 -8.49 2.58 -1.77
C GLY A 145 -9.84 1.88 -1.78
N ILE A 146 -10.11 1.14 -2.85
CA ILE A 146 -11.39 0.51 -3.12
C ILE A 146 -11.36 -0.96 -2.69
N PRO A 147 -12.28 -1.43 -1.83
CA PRO A 147 -12.39 -2.86 -1.51
C PRO A 147 -12.60 -3.70 -2.77
N TYR A 148 -11.94 -4.85 -2.84
CA TYR A 148 -12.04 -5.74 -4.01
C TYR A 148 -13.49 -6.17 -4.25
N THR A 149 -14.22 -6.52 -3.19
CA THR A 149 -15.65 -6.92 -3.24
C THR A 149 -16.54 -5.87 -3.89
N SER A 150 -16.23 -4.59 -3.78
CA SER A 150 -17.08 -3.52 -4.36
C SER A 150 -16.99 -3.44 -5.89
N LYS A 151 -15.99 -4.08 -6.50
CA LYS A 151 -15.75 -4.06 -7.94
C LYS A 151 -15.91 -5.42 -8.63
N ALA A 152 -16.03 -6.50 -7.87
CA ALA A 152 -16.04 -7.87 -8.40
C ALA A 152 -17.08 -8.08 -9.53
N LEU A 153 -18.29 -7.56 -9.39
CA LEU A 153 -19.35 -7.69 -10.40
C LEU A 153 -19.13 -6.86 -11.68
N GLU A 154 -18.25 -5.87 -11.64
CA GLU A 154 -17.90 -5.08 -12.83
C GLU A 154 -16.83 -5.78 -13.69
N MET A 155 -16.11 -6.74 -13.11
CA MET A 155 -15.01 -7.48 -13.74
C MET A 155 -15.53 -8.50 -14.74
N LYS A 156 -14.85 -8.60 -15.88
CA LYS A 156 -15.18 -9.48 -16.99
C LYS A 156 -13.93 -10.26 -17.39
N GLN A 157 -14.08 -11.26 -18.22
CA GLN A 157 -13.00 -12.12 -18.70
C GLN A 157 -11.78 -11.36 -19.28
N ASN A 158 -11.99 -10.18 -19.87
CA ASN A 158 -10.92 -9.33 -20.40
C ASN A 158 -10.42 -8.25 -19.41
N SER A 159 -10.87 -8.28 -18.17
CA SER A 159 -10.45 -7.35 -17.14
C SER A 159 -9.13 -7.77 -16.51
N VAL A 160 -8.35 -6.78 -16.08
CA VAL A 160 -7.15 -6.97 -15.26
C VAL A 160 -7.36 -6.33 -13.90
N THR A 161 -7.20 -7.10 -12.85
CA THR A 161 -7.28 -6.64 -11.48
C THR A 161 -5.88 -6.51 -10.89
N VAL A 162 -5.49 -5.31 -10.49
CA VAL A 162 -4.25 -5.03 -9.75
C VAL A 162 -4.61 -4.91 -8.27
N ALA A 163 -4.23 -5.89 -7.48
CA ALA A 163 -4.67 -6.02 -6.09
C ALA A 163 -3.52 -5.84 -5.09
N GLU A 164 -3.65 -4.88 -4.18
CA GLU A 164 -2.81 -4.82 -2.98
C GLU A 164 -3.35 -5.77 -1.93
N ILE A 165 -2.54 -6.75 -1.52
CA ILE A 165 -2.97 -7.77 -0.56
C ILE A 165 -2.11 -7.70 0.72
N SER A 166 -2.76 -7.47 1.86
CA SER A 166 -2.14 -7.54 3.18
C SER A 166 -1.96 -8.98 3.66
N SER A 167 -1.10 -9.19 4.66
CA SER A 167 -0.99 -10.51 5.30
C SER A 167 -2.31 -10.97 5.92
N PHE A 168 -3.09 -10.07 6.51
CA PHE A 168 -4.40 -10.40 7.10
C PHE A 168 -5.40 -10.91 6.06
N GLN A 169 -5.36 -10.40 4.84
CA GLN A 169 -6.20 -10.87 3.74
C GLN A 169 -5.76 -12.23 3.20
N LEU A 170 -4.46 -12.53 3.26
CA LEU A 170 -3.92 -13.83 2.84
C LEU A 170 -4.25 -14.96 3.81
N GLU A 171 -4.49 -14.68 5.09
CA GLU A 171 -4.83 -15.71 6.10
C GLU A 171 -6.05 -16.56 5.71
N THR A 172 -6.91 -16.06 4.84
CA THR A 172 -8.24 -16.63 4.56
C THR A 172 -8.52 -16.78 3.08
N ILE A 173 -7.49 -16.96 2.27
CA ILE A 173 -7.62 -17.39 0.88
C ILE A 173 -7.82 -18.90 0.82
N ASP A 174 -8.43 -19.37 -0.26
CA ASP A 174 -8.73 -20.80 -0.54
C ASP A 174 -8.34 -21.17 -2.00
N GLU A 175 -8.98 -20.56 -2.99
CA GLU A 175 -8.67 -20.76 -4.41
C GLU A 175 -8.01 -19.53 -5.07
N PHE A 176 -7.76 -18.46 -4.32
CA PHE A 176 -7.14 -17.25 -4.85
C PHE A 176 -5.82 -17.56 -5.54
N ALA A 177 -5.76 -17.37 -6.85
CA ALA A 177 -4.60 -17.67 -7.69
C ALA A 177 -4.31 -16.49 -8.63
N PRO A 178 -3.40 -15.58 -8.28
CA PRO A 178 -3.02 -14.50 -9.19
C PRO A 178 -2.16 -15.02 -10.35
N LYS A 179 -2.40 -14.54 -11.57
CA LYS A 179 -1.57 -14.83 -12.73
C LYS A 179 -0.13 -14.34 -12.56
N VAL A 180 0.02 -13.16 -11.98
CA VAL A 180 1.33 -12.62 -11.58
C VAL A 180 1.25 -12.14 -10.14
N SER A 181 2.10 -12.68 -9.27
CA SER A 181 2.24 -12.24 -7.89
C SER A 181 3.56 -11.51 -7.65
N ALA A 182 3.63 -10.69 -6.61
CA ALA A 182 4.88 -10.13 -6.12
C ALA A 182 4.94 -10.12 -4.60
N ILE A 183 6.10 -10.48 -4.03
CA ILE A 183 6.44 -10.26 -2.63
C ILE A 183 7.64 -9.31 -2.60
N LEU A 184 7.43 -8.08 -2.15
CA LEU A 184 8.42 -7.02 -2.28
C LEU A 184 9.56 -7.12 -1.26
N ASN A 185 9.24 -7.50 -0.05
CA ASN A 185 10.16 -7.68 1.07
C ASN A 185 9.41 -8.25 2.27
N ILE A 186 10.13 -8.88 3.20
CA ILE A 186 9.60 -9.35 4.47
C ILE A 186 10.52 -8.85 5.58
N THR A 187 10.05 -7.90 6.37
CA THR A 187 10.70 -7.40 7.58
C THR A 187 9.72 -7.44 8.74
N GLU A 188 10.19 -7.43 9.98
CA GLU A 188 9.33 -7.53 11.16
C GLU A 188 8.21 -6.49 11.14
N ASP A 189 6.96 -6.98 11.21
CA ASP A 189 5.75 -6.19 11.32
C ASP A 189 4.59 -7.06 11.81
N HIS A 190 3.57 -6.46 12.41
CA HIS A 190 2.33 -7.12 12.79
C HIS A 190 2.48 -8.40 13.67
N LEU A 191 3.54 -8.53 14.49
CA LEU A 191 3.74 -9.69 15.37
C LEU A 191 2.68 -9.77 16.47
N ASN A 192 2.00 -8.68 16.79
CA ASN A 192 0.81 -8.70 17.66
C ASN A 192 -0.36 -9.50 17.06
N ARG A 193 -0.36 -9.74 15.75
CA ARG A 193 -1.37 -10.54 15.03
C ARG A 193 -0.83 -11.94 14.68
N HIS A 194 0.35 -12.01 14.07
CA HIS A 194 0.92 -13.27 13.59
C HIS A 194 1.74 -14.01 14.64
N HIS A 195 2.01 -13.41 15.80
CA HIS A 195 2.73 -13.93 16.96
C HIS A 195 4.22 -14.19 16.71
N THR A 196 4.62 -14.74 15.56
CA THR A 196 6.02 -15.03 15.21
C THR A 196 6.38 -14.54 13.79
N MET A 197 7.68 -14.35 13.53
CA MET A 197 8.16 -14.03 12.18
C MET A 197 7.90 -15.17 11.20
N GLU A 198 8.04 -16.42 11.65
CA GLU A 198 7.82 -17.62 10.82
C GLU A 198 6.37 -17.64 10.32
N GLU A 199 5.40 -17.34 11.18
CA GLU A 199 3.99 -17.27 10.78
C GLU A 199 3.72 -16.09 9.85
N TYR A 200 4.32 -14.91 10.10
CA TYR A 200 4.21 -13.76 9.23
C TYR A 200 4.77 -14.03 7.82
N ILE A 201 5.93 -14.71 7.74
CA ILE A 201 6.54 -15.17 6.47
C ILE A 201 5.59 -16.12 5.77
N ARG A 202 5.18 -17.21 6.45
CA ARG A 202 4.29 -18.23 5.89
C ARG A 202 3.01 -17.63 5.31
N VAL A 203 2.39 -16.69 6.03
CA VAL A 203 1.16 -16.05 5.55
C VAL A 203 1.39 -15.22 4.30
N LYS A 204 2.50 -14.51 4.18
CA LYS A 204 2.80 -13.77 2.94
C LYS A 204 3.08 -14.68 1.75
N GLU A 205 3.71 -15.81 1.99
CA GLU A 205 4.01 -16.84 0.98
C GLU A 205 2.74 -17.46 0.40
N LEU A 206 1.62 -17.48 1.13
CA LEU A 206 0.31 -17.96 0.64
C LEU A 206 -0.15 -17.27 -0.65
N ILE A 207 0.35 -16.09 -1.00
CA ILE A 207 -0.01 -15.42 -2.26
C ILE A 207 0.30 -16.29 -3.49
N THR A 208 1.20 -17.26 -3.36
CA THR A 208 1.62 -18.19 -4.42
C THR A 208 1.01 -19.58 -4.31
N GLU A 209 0.23 -19.85 -3.25
CA GLU A 209 -0.25 -21.20 -2.89
C GLU A 209 -0.96 -21.92 -4.03
N ASN A 210 -1.79 -21.21 -4.77
CA ASN A 210 -2.58 -21.78 -5.88
C ASN A 210 -2.01 -21.45 -7.27
N GLN A 211 -0.82 -20.86 -7.37
CA GLN A 211 -0.20 -20.57 -8.66
C GLN A 211 0.35 -21.83 -9.31
N GLY A 212 0.14 -21.96 -10.62
CA GLY A 212 0.66 -23.03 -11.46
C GLY A 212 1.95 -22.65 -12.22
N THR A 213 2.40 -23.56 -13.08
CA THR A 213 3.63 -23.39 -13.89
C THR A 213 3.57 -22.28 -14.93
N GLU A 214 2.35 -21.86 -15.32
CA GLU A 214 2.12 -20.80 -16.30
C GLU A 214 2.07 -19.42 -15.64
N ASP A 215 2.03 -19.39 -14.30
CA ASP A 215 1.97 -18.15 -13.53
C ASP A 215 3.38 -17.64 -13.20
N VAL A 216 3.47 -16.41 -12.74
CA VAL A 216 4.75 -15.75 -12.44
C VAL A 216 4.75 -15.21 -11.01
N CYS A 217 5.84 -15.42 -10.29
CA CYS A 217 6.09 -14.81 -8.98
C CYS A 217 7.32 -13.90 -9.04
N VAL A 218 7.14 -12.61 -8.73
CA VAL A 218 8.20 -11.59 -8.70
C VAL A 218 8.70 -11.41 -7.27
N LEU A 219 10.00 -11.62 -7.05
CA LEU A 219 10.62 -11.66 -5.72
C LEU A 219 11.84 -10.73 -5.63
N ASN A 220 12.06 -10.16 -4.46
CA ASN A 220 13.27 -9.39 -4.16
C ASN A 220 14.45 -10.32 -3.88
N TYR A 221 15.48 -10.26 -4.72
CA TYR A 221 16.68 -11.07 -4.55
C TYR A 221 17.54 -10.64 -3.35
N GLU A 222 17.43 -9.38 -2.89
CA GLU A 222 18.18 -8.89 -1.74
C GLU A 222 17.59 -9.36 -0.40
N ASP A 223 16.33 -9.81 -0.38
CA ASP A 223 15.68 -10.42 0.76
C ASP A 223 16.03 -11.92 0.82
N GLU A 224 16.72 -12.34 1.90
CA GLU A 224 17.20 -13.72 2.05
C GLU A 224 16.06 -14.73 2.18
N VAL A 225 14.98 -14.36 2.84
CA VAL A 225 13.77 -15.19 2.98
C VAL A 225 13.17 -15.45 1.61
N LEU A 226 12.97 -14.40 0.82
CA LEU A 226 12.36 -14.50 -0.52
C LEU A 226 13.28 -15.23 -1.52
N ARG A 227 14.59 -15.05 -1.40
CA ARG A 227 15.57 -15.76 -2.24
C ARG A 227 15.56 -17.26 -1.97
N GLU A 228 15.41 -17.69 -0.72
CA GLU A 228 15.27 -19.10 -0.37
C GLU A 228 13.91 -19.64 -0.80
N PHE A 229 12.84 -18.93 -0.52
CA PHE A 229 11.48 -19.28 -0.89
C PHE A 229 11.33 -19.53 -2.40
N GLY A 230 11.91 -18.65 -3.22
CA GLY A 230 11.82 -18.75 -4.68
C GLY A 230 12.41 -20.04 -5.28
N LYS A 231 13.30 -20.76 -4.55
CA LYS A 231 13.87 -22.03 -5.03
C LYS A 231 12.88 -23.19 -5.04
N HIS A 232 11.77 -23.05 -4.34
CA HIS A 232 10.80 -24.11 -4.08
C HIS A 232 9.43 -23.87 -4.73
N LEU A 233 9.28 -22.74 -5.44
CA LEU A 233 8.01 -22.35 -6.04
C LEU A 233 7.66 -23.11 -7.32
N THR A 234 6.38 -23.34 -7.53
CA THR A 234 5.82 -23.90 -8.75
C THR A 234 5.78 -22.89 -9.91
N PRO A 235 5.33 -21.63 -9.71
CA PRO A 235 5.31 -20.63 -10.76
C PRO A 235 6.73 -20.23 -11.20
N ARG A 236 6.83 -19.61 -12.38
CA ARG A 236 8.09 -19.02 -12.84
C ARG A 236 8.52 -17.91 -11.88
N VAL A 237 9.70 -18.03 -11.30
CA VAL A 237 10.27 -17.01 -10.42
C VAL A 237 11.04 -15.98 -11.24
N VAL A 238 10.73 -14.70 -11.03
CA VAL A 238 11.45 -13.56 -11.60
C VAL A 238 11.99 -12.71 -10.45
N TYR A 239 13.29 -12.56 -10.36
CA TYR A 239 13.90 -11.75 -9.33
C TYR A 239 14.09 -10.29 -9.77
N PHE A 240 13.95 -9.36 -8.81
CA PHE A 240 14.50 -8.01 -8.95
C PHE A 240 15.61 -7.77 -7.91
N SER A 241 16.58 -6.91 -8.27
CA SER A 241 17.71 -6.59 -7.39
C SER A 241 18.16 -5.14 -7.56
N SER A 242 18.31 -4.44 -6.44
CA SER A 242 18.93 -3.11 -6.39
C SER A 242 20.39 -3.14 -5.93
N GLY A 243 20.92 -4.31 -5.60
CA GLY A 243 22.26 -4.50 -5.04
C GLY A 243 23.26 -5.19 -5.96
N ARG A 244 22.79 -5.90 -6.99
CA ARG A 244 23.65 -6.71 -7.89
C ARG A 244 23.03 -6.98 -9.24
N LYS A 245 23.86 -7.29 -10.22
CA LYS A 245 23.41 -7.81 -11.52
C LYS A 245 22.89 -9.23 -11.36
N LEU A 246 21.84 -9.54 -12.11
CA LEU A 246 21.24 -10.86 -12.18
C LEU A 246 21.47 -11.49 -13.56
N ASP A 247 21.60 -12.82 -13.59
CA ASP A 247 21.67 -13.58 -14.85
C ASP A 247 20.32 -13.63 -15.57
N GLU A 248 19.22 -13.52 -14.81
CA GLU A 248 17.84 -13.39 -15.32
C GLU A 248 17.03 -12.55 -14.33
N GLY A 249 16.13 -11.68 -14.83
CA GLY A 249 15.26 -10.82 -14.01
C GLY A 249 15.49 -9.34 -14.29
N ILE A 250 15.26 -8.50 -13.29
CA ILE A 250 15.40 -7.04 -13.43
C ILE A 250 16.33 -6.50 -12.35
N TYR A 251 17.25 -5.61 -12.71
CA TYR A 251 18.23 -5.13 -11.73
C TYR A 251 18.67 -3.68 -12.00
N LEU A 252 19.19 -3.07 -10.94
CA LEU A 252 19.80 -1.74 -10.97
C LEU A 252 21.28 -1.88 -11.28
N ASP A 253 21.75 -1.27 -12.39
CA ASP A 253 23.16 -1.15 -12.77
C ASP A 253 23.55 0.33 -12.85
N GLY A 254 24.22 0.82 -11.82
CA GLY A 254 24.51 2.24 -11.68
C GLY A 254 23.22 3.07 -11.60
N ASN A 255 22.97 3.88 -12.62
CA ASN A 255 21.73 4.67 -12.74
C ASN A 255 20.73 4.08 -13.76
N LYS A 256 20.85 2.81 -14.12
CA LYS A 256 20.01 2.17 -15.13
C LYS A 256 19.25 0.98 -14.54
N ILE A 257 17.97 0.89 -14.83
CA ILE A 257 17.18 -0.32 -14.60
C ILE A 257 17.27 -1.17 -15.87
N ILE A 258 17.76 -2.40 -15.70
CA ILE A 258 18.03 -3.37 -16.77
C ILE A 258 17.10 -4.57 -16.61
N LEU A 259 16.45 -4.98 -17.67
CA LEU A 259 15.72 -6.23 -17.78
C LEU A 259 16.60 -7.26 -18.52
N LYS A 260 16.84 -8.40 -17.88
CA LYS A 260 17.55 -9.56 -18.46
C LYS A 260 16.55 -10.70 -18.65
N ASP A 261 16.24 -11.04 -19.90
CA ASP A 261 15.34 -12.12 -20.26
C ASP A 261 16.04 -13.04 -21.28
N GLY A 262 16.57 -14.17 -20.78
CA GLY A 262 17.45 -15.04 -21.51
C GLY A 262 18.73 -14.31 -21.97
N GLU A 263 19.02 -14.33 -23.30
CA GLU A 263 20.17 -13.64 -23.86
C GLU A 263 19.97 -12.13 -24.05
N LYS A 264 18.73 -11.64 -23.89
CA LYS A 264 18.41 -10.22 -24.08
C LYS A 264 18.70 -9.45 -22.81
N GLU A 265 19.49 -8.40 -22.94
CA GLU A 265 19.73 -7.41 -21.89
C GLU A 265 19.21 -6.05 -22.40
N ILE A 266 18.19 -5.51 -21.73
CA ILE A 266 17.43 -4.35 -22.21
C ILE A 266 17.47 -3.26 -21.16
N GLU A 267 17.99 -2.09 -21.49
CA GLU A 267 17.84 -0.90 -20.68
C GLU A 267 16.36 -0.48 -20.68
N VAL A 268 15.70 -0.56 -19.52
CA VAL A 268 14.31 -0.17 -19.35
C VAL A 268 14.21 1.35 -19.21
N VAL A 269 14.96 1.92 -18.26
CA VAL A 269 14.92 3.36 -17.94
C VAL A 269 16.15 3.76 -17.16
N LYS A 270 16.56 5.03 -17.22
CA LYS A 270 17.50 5.61 -16.27
C LYS A 270 16.76 6.15 -15.05
N THR A 271 17.38 6.04 -13.87
CA THR A 271 16.76 6.52 -12.63
C THR A 271 16.53 8.02 -12.60
N GLU A 272 17.30 8.79 -13.37
CA GLU A 272 17.15 10.25 -13.54
C GLU A 272 15.89 10.65 -14.32
N ASP A 273 15.34 9.75 -15.14
CA ASP A 273 14.10 9.94 -15.90
C ASP A 273 12.85 9.64 -15.07
N LEU A 274 13.03 9.01 -13.88
CA LEU A 274 11.95 8.70 -12.96
C LEU A 274 11.67 9.89 -12.01
N LYS A 275 10.40 10.14 -11.75
CA LYS A 275 9.96 11.10 -10.73
C LYS A 275 9.93 10.50 -9.33
N LEU A 276 10.00 9.18 -9.22
CA LEU A 276 10.14 8.44 -7.98
C LEU A 276 11.60 8.47 -7.52
N LEU A 277 11.83 8.87 -6.26
CA LEU A 277 13.17 8.99 -5.69
C LEU A 277 13.48 7.89 -4.68
N GLY A 278 14.75 7.54 -4.59
CA GLY A 278 15.29 6.63 -3.59
C GLY A 278 15.31 5.16 -4.03
N LYS A 279 16.30 4.43 -3.49
CA LYS A 279 16.58 3.02 -3.84
C LYS A 279 15.34 2.12 -3.67
N HIS A 280 14.60 2.30 -2.57
CA HIS A 280 13.37 1.55 -2.30
C HIS A 280 12.27 1.78 -3.36
N ASN A 281 12.20 2.99 -3.94
CA ASN A 281 11.26 3.25 -5.03
C ASN A 281 11.74 2.65 -6.35
N PHE A 282 13.06 2.56 -6.59
CA PHE A 282 13.58 1.84 -7.75
C PHE A 282 13.27 0.33 -7.64
N GLU A 283 13.27 -0.24 -6.45
CA GLU A 283 12.80 -1.62 -6.19
C GLU A 283 11.30 -1.75 -6.52
N ASN A 284 10.46 -0.81 -6.08
CA ASN A 284 9.04 -0.78 -6.42
C ASN A 284 8.82 -0.67 -7.95
N VAL A 285 9.61 0.16 -8.64
CA VAL A 285 9.57 0.28 -10.11
C VAL A 285 9.96 -1.03 -10.76
N MET A 286 11.06 -1.66 -10.33
CA MET A 286 11.52 -2.94 -10.89
C MET A 286 10.47 -4.04 -10.72
N ALA A 287 9.84 -4.13 -9.55
CA ALA A 287 8.76 -5.09 -9.31
C ALA A 287 7.56 -4.84 -10.24
N ALA A 288 7.08 -3.60 -10.35
CA ALA A 288 5.96 -3.25 -11.23
C ALA A 288 6.28 -3.48 -12.72
N VAL A 289 7.51 -3.15 -13.16
CA VAL A 289 7.99 -3.41 -14.53
C VAL A 289 8.01 -4.91 -14.81
N ALA A 290 8.57 -5.73 -13.90
CA ALA A 290 8.60 -7.17 -14.05
C ALA A 290 7.19 -7.75 -14.17
N MET A 291 6.27 -7.37 -13.25
CA MET A 291 4.89 -7.85 -13.29
C MET A 291 4.20 -7.49 -14.62
N ALA A 292 4.31 -6.25 -15.06
CA ALA A 292 3.69 -5.80 -16.31
C ALA A 292 4.30 -6.47 -17.55
N TYR A 293 5.63 -6.63 -17.58
CA TYR A 293 6.33 -7.26 -18.71
C TYR A 293 5.92 -8.73 -18.87
N TYR A 294 5.90 -9.48 -17.77
CA TYR A 294 5.51 -10.88 -17.80
C TYR A 294 3.99 -11.09 -17.92
N ASP A 295 3.17 -10.04 -17.71
CA ASP A 295 1.77 -10.02 -18.14
C ASP A 295 1.59 -9.64 -19.62
N GLY A 296 2.67 -9.41 -20.35
CA GLY A 296 2.67 -9.16 -21.79
C GLY A 296 2.45 -7.69 -22.20
N VAL A 297 2.70 -6.73 -21.30
CA VAL A 297 2.70 -5.30 -21.67
C VAL A 297 4.00 -4.95 -22.40
N SER A 298 3.91 -4.19 -23.48
CA SER A 298 5.10 -3.78 -24.24
C SER A 298 6.01 -2.86 -23.43
N LEU A 299 7.33 -3.01 -23.61
CA LEU A 299 8.32 -2.17 -22.92
C LEU A 299 8.14 -0.67 -23.21
N ASP A 300 7.70 -0.30 -24.40
CA ASP A 300 7.48 1.11 -24.73
C ASP A 300 6.30 1.71 -23.94
N SER A 301 5.21 0.95 -23.74
CA SER A 301 4.12 1.36 -22.87
C SER A 301 4.58 1.46 -21.41
N ILE A 302 5.33 0.46 -20.93
CA ILE A 302 5.89 0.45 -19.58
C ILE A 302 6.77 1.68 -19.34
N ARG A 303 7.74 1.95 -20.23
CA ARG A 303 8.64 3.11 -20.16
C ARG A 303 7.89 4.43 -20.05
N LYS A 304 6.89 4.62 -20.89
CA LYS A 304 6.06 5.83 -20.86
C LYS A 304 5.40 5.99 -19.49
N SER A 305 4.71 4.95 -19.01
CA SER A 305 3.96 5.00 -17.76
C SER A 305 4.84 5.26 -16.54
N ILE A 306 6.01 4.59 -16.43
CA ILE A 306 6.90 4.77 -15.29
C ILE A 306 7.57 6.15 -15.25
N CYS A 307 7.87 6.76 -16.42
CA CYS A 307 8.42 8.12 -16.48
C CYS A 307 7.36 9.20 -16.16
N GLU A 308 6.09 8.94 -16.45
CA GLU A 308 4.98 9.85 -16.16
C GLU A 308 4.52 9.76 -14.69
N PHE A 309 4.73 8.63 -14.03
CA PHE A 309 4.22 8.36 -12.68
C PHE A 309 4.91 9.23 -11.61
N THR A 310 4.10 10.00 -10.86
CA THR A 310 4.59 11.00 -9.89
C THR A 310 4.58 10.54 -8.45
N ALA A 311 4.34 9.29 -8.17
CA ALA A 311 4.09 8.67 -6.86
C ALA A 311 2.61 8.65 -6.43
N VAL A 312 2.36 7.95 -5.31
CA VAL A 312 1.06 7.99 -4.63
C VAL A 312 0.92 9.36 -3.96
N ALA A 313 -0.25 9.94 -4.06
CA ALA A 313 -0.53 11.24 -3.44
C ALA A 313 -0.06 11.29 -1.97
N HIS A 314 0.59 12.38 -1.61
CA HIS A 314 1.12 12.66 -0.27
C HIS A 314 2.26 11.75 0.22
N ARG A 315 2.88 10.93 -0.64
CA ARG A 315 4.04 10.09 -0.28
C ARG A 315 5.22 10.38 -1.21
N ILE A 316 6.09 11.31 -0.81
CA ILE A 316 7.22 11.85 -1.60
C ILE A 316 6.75 12.19 -3.03
N GLU A 317 5.53 12.69 -3.13
CA GLU A 317 4.86 13.03 -4.38
C GLU A 317 5.55 14.22 -5.04
N TYR A 318 6.04 14.06 -6.27
CA TYR A 318 6.51 15.19 -7.06
C TYR A 318 5.33 16.14 -7.35
N VAL A 319 5.46 17.40 -6.97
CA VAL A 319 4.42 18.43 -7.18
C VAL A 319 4.70 19.23 -8.43
N THR A 320 5.87 19.85 -8.50
CA THR A 320 6.30 20.70 -9.62
C THR A 320 7.77 21.09 -9.44
N GLU A 321 8.34 21.69 -10.50
CA GLU A 321 9.60 22.41 -10.44
C GLU A 321 9.36 23.88 -10.77
N LYS A 322 9.90 24.79 -9.98
CA LYS A 322 9.85 26.25 -10.19
C LYS A 322 11.22 26.86 -9.98
N LYS A 323 11.67 27.63 -10.93
CA LYS A 323 12.99 28.34 -10.86
C LYS A 323 14.17 27.40 -10.54
N GLY A 324 14.10 26.14 -11.03
CA GLY A 324 15.12 25.12 -10.75
C GLY A 324 15.04 24.50 -9.34
N VAL A 325 13.96 24.76 -8.57
CA VAL A 325 13.67 24.15 -7.27
C VAL A 325 12.54 23.14 -7.43
N VAL A 326 12.76 21.92 -6.95
CA VAL A 326 11.74 20.83 -7.02
C VAL A 326 11.00 20.73 -5.70
N TYR A 327 9.68 20.60 -5.79
CA TYR A 327 8.80 20.51 -4.62
C TYR A 327 8.21 19.10 -4.49
N TYR A 328 8.35 18.51 -3.29
CA TYR A 328 7.84 17.18 -2.95
C TYR A 328 6.88 17.24 -1.77
N ASN A 329 5.77 16.49 -1.89
CA ASN A 329 4.75 16.35 -0.87
C ASN A 329 4.81 14.96 -0.23
N ASP A 330 5.28 14.90 1.01
CA ASP A 330 5.27 13.71 1.85
C ASP A 330 4.43 13.94 3.13
N SER A 331 3.27 14.57 2.96
CA SER A 331 2.35 14.87 4.07
C SER A 331 1.92 13.62 4.84
N LYS A 332 2.00 12.42 4.23
CA LYS A 332 1.76 11.13 4.87
C LYS A 332 2.87 10.72 5.84
N GLY A 333 3.99 11.39 5.87
CA GLY A 333 5.07 11.26 6.87
C GLY A 333 4.64 11.81 8.24
N THR A 334 3.65 11.17 8.88
CA THR A 334 2.99 11.63 10.12
C THR A 334 3.68 11.18 11.40
N ASN A 335 4.85 10.59 11.29
CA ASN A 335 5.71 10.18 12.41
C ASN A 335 7.19 10.26 11.98
N PRO A 336 8.15 10.24 12.95
CA PRO A 336 9.57 10.33 12.66
C PRO A 336 10.08 9.26 11.71
N ASP A 337 9.72 8.00 11.86
CA ASP A 337 10.19 6.88 11.03
C ASP A 337 9.84 7.07 9.55
N ALA A 338 8.62 7.53 9.27
CA ALA A 338 8.20 7.83 7.91
C ALA A 338 8.98 9.03 7.34
N ALA A 339 9.19 10.08 8.14
CA ALA A 339 9.91 11.27 7.71
C ALA A 339 11.42 11.04 7.52
N ILE A 340 12.03 10.09 8.26
CA ILE A 340 13.40 9.60 8.00
C ILE A 340 13.50 9.06 6.57
N LYS A 341 12.58 8.22 6.16
CA LYS A 341 12.55 7.69 4.78
C LYS A 341 12.35 8.81 3.75
N GLY A 342 11.54 9.82 4.08
CA GLY A 342 11.35 11.00 3.23
C GLY A 342 12.65 11.73 2.96
N ILE A 343 13.40 12.08 4.00
CA ILE A 343 14.67 12.82 3.83
C ILE A 343 15.78 11.93 3.24
N GLN A 344 15.84 10.65 3.58
CA GLN A 344 16.81 9.73 2.98
C GLN A 344 16.63 9.59 1.46
N ALA A 345 15.42 9.69 0.96
CA ALA A 345 15.11 9.64 -0.47
C ALA A 345 15.58 10.88 -1.24
N MET A 346 15.85 12.00 -0.57
CA MET A 346 16.29 13.23 -1.24
C MET A 346 17.70 13.07 -1.82
N ASN A 347 17.87 13.51 -3.05
CA ASN A 347 19.11 13.45 -3.84
C ASN A 347 19.72 14.84 -4.12
N ARG A 348 19.21 15.87 -3.48
CA ARG A 348 19.66 17.27 -3.61
C ARG A 348 19.53 17.99 -2.27
N PRO A 349 20.23 19.13 -2.09
CA PRO A 349 20.06 19.96 -0.89
C PRO A 349 18.59 20.29 -0.68
N THR A 350 18.09 20.13 0.53
CA THR A 350 16.65 20.14 0.83
C THR A 350 16.28 21.18 1.88
N LEU A 351 15.23 21.96 1.61
CA LEU A 351 14.51 22.73 2.62
C LEU A 351 13.36 21.85 3.12
N LEU A 352 13.40 21.48 4.40
CA LEU A 352 12.49 20.51 5.01
C LEU A 352 11.42 21.20 5.83
N ILE A 353 10.16 21.06 5.44
CA ILE A 353 9.01 21.54 6.22
C ILE A 353 8.58 20.42 7.17
N GLY A 354 8.70 20.69 8.49
CA GLY A 354 8.39 19.77 9.57
C GLY A 354 7.42 20.34 10.61
N GLY A 355 6.97 19.47 11.54
CA GLY A 355 6.12 19.84 12.66
C GLY A 355 4.61 19.61 12.43
N GLY A 356 3.85 19.81 13.50
CA GLY A 356 2.42 19.54 13.54
C GLY A 356 1.94 19.26 14.95
N TYR A 357 1.04 18.26 15.11
CA TYR A 357 0.47 17.84 16.39
C TYR A 357 1.44 16.92 17.16
N ASP A 358 1.58 17.11 18.48
CA ASP A 358 2.48 16.31 19.32
C ASP A 358 1.84 14.98 19.76
N LYS A 359 2.37 13.89 19.23
CA LYS A 359 2.06 12.51 19.67
C LYS A 359 3.04 12.00 20.73
N GLN A 360 3.78 12.89 21.39
CA GLN A 360 4.83 12.55 22.37
C GLN A 360 6.03 11.79 21.76
N SER A 361 6.27 11.95 20.45
CA SER A 361 7.42 11.34 19.78
C SER A 361 8.74 12.02 20.13
N GLY A 362 9.86 11.27 20.11
CA GLY A 362 11.21 11.82 20.03
C GLY A 362 11.57 12.20 18.58
N TYR A 363 12.51 13.12 18.39
CA TYR A 363 12.92 13.56 17.06
C TYR A 363 14.42 13.41 16.82
N ASP A 364 15.18 12.88 17.78
CA ASP A 364 16.64 12.75 17.72
C ASP A 364 17.07 11.96 16.47
N GLU A 365 16.54 10.77 16.24
CA GLU A 365 16.86 9.92 15.08
C GLU A 365 16.48 10.58 13.73
N TRP A 366 15.39 11.35 13.71
CA TRP A 366 15.01 12.07 12.51
C TRP A 366 15.99 13.17 12.16
N ILE A 367 16.50 13.91 13.17
CA ILE A 367 17.52 14.94 12.97
C ILE A 367 18.85 14.31 12.52
N GLU A 368 19.26 13.18 13.13
CA GLU A 368 20.45 12.44 12.71
C GLU A 368 20.39 11.99 11.25
N ALA A 369 19.18 11.62 10.78
CA ALA A 369 18.96 11.21 9.38
C ALA A 369 19.12 12.35 8.36
N PHE A 370 19.31 13.61 8.77
CA PHE A 370 19.53 14.70 7.84
C PHE A 370 20.82 14.53 7.02
N ASP A 371 21.87 13.94 7.60
CA ASP A 371 23.09 13.53 6.92
C ASP A 371 23.62 14.56 5.91
N GLY A 372 23.61 15.84 6.29
CA GLY A 372 24.03 16.98 5.47
C GLY A 372 23.10 17.33 4.29
N LYS A 373 21.99 16.65 4.11
CA LYS A 373 21.02 16.91 3.02
C LYS A 373 20.13 18.12 3.32
N VAL A 374 19.78 18.35 4.59
CA VAL A 374 18.88 19.44 4.99
C VAL A 374 19.68 20.74 5.10
N ARG A 375 19.29 21.76 4.32
CA ARG A 375 19.85 23.11 4.38
C ARG A 375 19.10 24.00 5.36
N TYR A 376 17.79 23.91 5.38
CA TYR A 376 16.93 24.64 6.30
C TYR A 376 15.85 23.71 6.83
N LEU A 377 15.61 23.76 8.12
CA LEU A 377 14.46 23.12 8.78
C LEU A 377 13.41 24.19 9.07
N VAL A 378 12.28 24.12 8.36
CA VAL A 378 11.18 25.08 8.46
C VAL A 378 10.06 24.44 9.27
N LEU A 379 9.74 24.96 10.44
CA LEU A 379 8.88 24.30 11.42
C LEU A 379 7.55 25.01 11.62
N ILE A 380 6.48 24.22 11.66
CA ILE A 380 5.11 24.68 11.90
C ILE A 380 4.46 23.91 13.05
N GLY A 381 3.35 24.41 13.54
CA GLY A 381 2.47 23.72 14.48
C GLY A 381 2.98 23.62 15.90
N GLN A 382 2.34 22.75 16.67
CA GLN A 382 2.53 22.63 18.12
C GLN A 382 3.94 22.14 18.51
N THR A 383 4.56 21.32 17.67
CA THR A 383 5.86 20.69 17.96
C THR A 383 7.07 21.54 17.55
N LYS A 384 6.87 22.73 17.00
CA LYS A 384 7.96 23.54 16.42
C LYS A 384 9.12 23.83 17.39
N GLU A 385 8.83 24.17 18.64
CA GLU A 385 9.88 24.43 19.64
C GLU A 385 10.59 23.13 20.08
N LYS A 386 9.83 22.05 20.32
CA LYS A 386 10.37 20.74 20.70
C LYS A 386 11.32 20.17 19.64
N ILE A 387 10.97 20.30 18.37
CA ILE A 387 11.82 19.86 17.25
C ILE A 387 13.05 20.75 17.13
N LYS A 388 12.89 22.05 17.30
CA LYS A 388 14.02 23.01 17.33
C LYS A 388 15.04 22.64 18.40
N GLU A 389 14.60 22.40 19.64
CA GLU A 389 15.46 21.98 20.73
C GLU A 389 16.23 20.69 20.41
N ALA A 390 15.54 19.69 19.83
CA ALA A 390 16.18 18.47 19.39
C ALA A 390 17.23 18.73 18.30
N ALA A 391 16.92 19.57 17.30
CA ALA A 391 17.84 19.91 16.22
C ALA A 391 19.09 20.65 16.74
N GLU A 392 18.91 21.63 17.61
CA GLU A 392 20.02 22.39 18.22
C GLU A 392 20.93 21.49 19.07
N LYS A 393 20.37 20.54 19.82
CA LYS A 393 21.10 19.50 20.57
C LYS A 393 22.02 18.67 19.69
N HIS A 394 21.59 18.37 18.45
CA HIS A 394 22.37 17.65 17.43
C HIS A 394 23.21 18.57 16.54
N GLY A 395 23.34 19.86 16.90
CA GLY A 395 24.20 20.83 16.20
C GLY A 395 23.63 21.39 14.90
N PHE A 396 22.33 21.22 14.67
CA PHE A 396 21.65 21.79 13.51
C PHE A 396 20.99 23.13 13.90
N HIS A 397 21.40 24.24 13.26
CA HIS A 397 21.00 25.59 13.65
C HIS A 397 20.27 26.39 12.55
N ASP A 398 20.22 25.89 11.31
CA ASP A 398 19.52 26.55 10.20
C ASP A 398 18.00 26.27 10.28
N ILE A 399 17.38 26.86 11.32
CA ILE A 399 15.99 26.59 11.69
C ILE A 399 15.14 27.85 11.54
N ILE A 400 13.98 27.74 10.94
CA ILE A 400 13.01 28.84 10.76
C ILE A 400 11.65 28.39 11.31
N LEU A 401 11.10 29.17 12.23
CA LEU A 401 9.78 28.93 12.79
C LEU A 401 8.75 29.75 12.03
N CYS A 402 7.68 29.10 11.58
CA CYS A 402 6.56 29.70 10.86
C CYS A 402 5.24 29.51 11.62
N GLU A 403 4.29 30.37 11.36
CA GLU A 403 2.97 30.28 11.98
C GLU A 403 2.10 29.20 11.30
N ASP A 404 2.17 29.10 9.98
CA ASP A 404 1.39 28.16 9.21
C ASP A 404 2.14 27.59 7.99
N LEU A 405 1.49 26.65 7.29
CA LEU A 405 2.05 25.99 6.10
C LEU A 405 2.24 26.98 4.94
N LYS A 406 1.40 27.98 4.81
CA LYS A 406 1.48 28.97 3.72
C LYS A 406 2.72 29.84 3.87
N GLU A 407 3.00 30.29 5.09
CA GLU A 407 4.22 31.01 5.42
C GLU A 407 5.45 30.14 5.21
N ALA A 408 5.41 28.86 5.65
CA ALA A 408 6.50 27.93 5.47
C ALA A 408 6.86 27.71 3.98
N VAL A 409 5.86 27.57 3.11
CA VAL A 409 6.08 27.45 1.65
C VAL A 409 6.71 28.71 1.07
N LYS A 410 6.26 29.90 1.50
CA LYS A 410 6.82 31.18 1.06
C LYS A 410 8.27 31.37 1.52
N VAL A 411 8.57 31.01 2.77
CA VAL A 411 9.94 31.05 3.31
C VAL A 411 10.86 30.10 2.54
N CYS A 412 10.35 28.89 2.20
CA CYS A 412 11.11 27.96 1.36
C CYS A 412 11.39 28.55 -0.04
N GLU A 413 10.41 29.22 -0.69
CA GLU A 413 10.64 29.89 -1.97
C GLU A 413 11.73 30.96 -1.88
N GLU A 414 11.73 31.78 -0.82
CA GLU A 414 12.68 32.87 -0.63
C GLU A 414 14.11 32.36 -0.36
N LYS A 415 14.25 31.21 0.32
CA LYS A 415 15.56 30.65 0.75
C LYS A 415 16.14 29.64 -0.23
N ALA A 416 15.30 28.99 -1.04
CA ALA A 416 15.75 27.96 -1.97
C ALA A 416 16.58 28.55 -3.12
N GLN A 417 17.53 27.76 -3.61
CA GLN A 417 18.37 28.06 -4.76
C GLN A 417 18.12 27.06 -5.87
N PRO A 418 18.37 27.42 -7.15
CA PRO A 418 18.31 26.45 -8.24
C PRO A 418 19.15 25.21 -7.92
N GLY A 419 18.57 24.02 -8.07
CA GLY A 419 19.17 22.75 -7.68
C GLY A 419 18.71 22.22 -6.32
N ASP A 420 18.03 23.00 -5.50
CA ASP A 420 17.45 22.55 -4.24
C ASP A 420 16.14 21.78 -4.43
N ALA A 421 15.73 21.10 -3.36
CA ALA A 421 14.38 20.57 -3.18
C ALA A 421 13.68 21.23 -1.99
N VAL A 422 12.36 21.34 -2.05
CA VAL A 422 11.51 21.63 -0.89
C VAL A 422 10.69 20.38 -0.62
N LEU A 423 10.80 19.84 0.59
CA LEU A 423 10.11 18.63 1.03
C LEU A 423 9.18 18.95 2.19
N LEU A 424 7.86 18.71 2.01
CA LEU A 424 6.93 18.62 3.13
C LEU A 424 6.98 17.18 3.66
N SER A 425 7.71 16.92 4.77
CA SER A 425 7.73 15.63 5.47
C SER A 425 7.71 15.88 6.98
N PRO A 426 6.49 16.01 7.54
CA PRO A 426 6.29 16.71 8.81
C PRO A 426 6.79 16.00 10.06
N ALA A 427 7.04 14.70 10.03
CA ALA A 427 7.31 13.85 11.21
C ALA A 427 6.21 13.87 12.29
N CYS A 428 5.10 14.56 12.04
CA CYS A 428 4.02 14.85 12.98
C CYS A 428 2.65 14.64 12.34
N ALA A 429 1.64 14.30 13.18
CA ALA A 429 0.25 14.30 12.73
C ALA A 429 -0.21 15.70 12.30
N SER A 430 -1.24 15.74 11.46
CA SER A 430 -1.80 16.98 10.91
C SER A 430 -2.83 17.67 11.82
N TRP A 431 -3.30 16.98 12.84
CA TRP A 431 -4.38 17.43 13.71
C TRP A 431 -4.09 18.80 14.36
N GLY A 432 -5.15 19.55 14.64
CA GLY A 432 -5.05 20.89 15.24
C GLY A 432 -4.92 22.03 14.21
N GLN A 433 -4.27 21.79 13.07
CA GLN A 433 -4.16 22.77 11.98
C GLN A 433 -4.90 22.31 10.70
N PHE A 434 -5.12 20.97 10.55
CA PHE A 434 -5.75 20.36 9.38
C PHE A 434 -6.65 19.20 9.85
N ASP A 435 -7.69 18.89 9.07
CA ASP A 435 -8.61 17.78 9.35
C ASP A 435 -7.90 16.41 9.25
N ASN A 436 -6.97 16.27 8.28
CA ASN A 436 -6.20 15.08 8.01
C ASN A 436 -4.92 15.41 7.24
N TYR A 437 -4.07 14.40 6.97
CA TYR A 437 -2.83 14.60 6.24
C TYR A 437 -3.07 14.88 4.75
N GLU A 438 -4.18 14.42 4.19
CA GLU A 438 -4.59 14.69 2.81
C GLU A 438 -4.81 16.18 2.61
N GLN A 439 -5.63 16.80 3.47
CA GLN A 439 -5.88 18.24 3.41
C GLN A 439 -4.57 19.04 3.53
N ARG A 440 -3.68 18.70 4.48
CA ARG A 440 -2.37 19.34 4.61
C ARG A 440 -1.56 19.24 3.32
N GLY A 441 -1.54 18.06 2.71
CA GLY A 441 -0.80 17.82 1.47
C GLY A 441 -1.42 18.53 0.26
N ASP A 442 -2.75 18.58 0.16
CA ASP A 442 -3.43 19.29 -0.92
C ASP A 442 -3.24 20.80 -0.82
N MET A 443 -3.31 21.36 0.38
CA MET A 443 -3.01 22.77 0.62
C MET A 443 -1.54 23.11 0.29
N PHE A 444 -0.59 22.23 0.63
CA PHE A 444 0.80 22.40 0.22
C PHE A 444 0.93 22.46 -1.31
N LYS A 445 0.31 21.53 -2.03
CA LYS A 445 0.32 21.53 -3.51
C LYS A 445 -0.28 22.79 -4.09
N GLU A 446 -1.38 23.26 -3.51
CA GLU A 446 -2.04 24.51 -3.91
C GLU A 446 -1.11 25.71 -3.71
N TYR A 447 -0.52 25.87 -2.51
CA TYR A 447 0.39 26.99 -2.23
C TYR A 447 1.61 26.98 -3.14
N VAL A 448 2.21 25.81 -3.34
CA VAL A 448 3.36 25.67 -4.25
C VAL A 448 3.01 26.00 -5.70
N ARG A 449 1.83 25.61 -6.19
CA ARG A 449 1.40 25.94 -7.57
C ARG A 449 1.17 27.44 -7.77
N ASN A 450 0.80 28.13 -6.71
CA ASN A 450 0.50 29.57 -6.71
C ASN A 450 1.71 30.48 -6.42
N LEU A 451 2.93 29.95 -6.26
CA LEU A 451 4.19 30.70 -6.12
C LEU A 451 4.58 31.48 -7.37
#